data_f243fe058d34bfcc2977d60a9535173e
#
_entry.id   f243fe058d34bfcc2977d60a9535173e
#
_cell.length_a   1.000
_cell.length_b   1.000
_cell.length_c   1.000
_cell.angle_alpha   90.00
_cell.angle_beta   90.00
_cell.angle_gamma   90.00
#
_symmetry.space_group_name_H-M   'P 1'
#
loop_
_entity.id
_entity.type
_entity.pdbx_description
1 polymer ?
#
loop_
_entity_poly.entity_id
_entity_poly.type
_entity_poly.pdbx_seq_one_letter_code
_entity_poly.pdbx_strand_id
1 'polypeptide(L)'
;HRIFTGNLLLICRGPLPERHPQGLSVLQAGRKIEWKINLMPLPDVSLFSEKVSEKFGIPVIDFDRYTFTQGENVHAKVLCGEKYEFTVTDPIGKVSHDEVITSDRKGMYKATVKTASGLVSEALVFCRRPYRYYLEEARRNAVFMPQKATTHTESWYGHFSNFLAKKHYPSEFLDEKALANLEEILPLMYNTETGEPIVAPERIQNTALMISLMCDVYEAGVGGKKYLDLADKMADFLIARQHEDGAYYRNGREHYTAVIYIAKSMLELAFAEKTLADDPTFAARYEKHYASAGRAVDNLRDMLETIGTEGEHTLEDGMISCSALQLGYFALTLPENERKPYIDAAEHLISIHRCLEQQIIPDCRMRGATHRFWEAQYDVMIRGNMMNSPHGWTSWKNYATYYLYLLTGKEEYLRDTVDTLGACMQMIDENGTLRWA
;
A
#
# COMPACT_ATOMS: atom_id res chain seq x y z
N HIS A 1 12.80 -14.37 17.02
CA HIS A 1 12.00 -14.44 15.78
C HIS A 1 11.89 -15.87 15.26
N ARG A 2 12.92 -16.72 15.35
CA ARG A 2 12.84 -18.14 14.99
C ARG A 2 11.84 -18.96 15.82
N ILE A 3 11.39 -18.43 16.94
CA ILE A 3 10.51 -19.11 17.89
C ILE A 3 9.12 -19.40 17.32
N PHE A 4 8.66 -18.61 16.34
CA PHE A 4 7.29 -18.68 15.82
C PHE A 4 7.17 -19.26 14.42
N THR A 5 8.27 -19.53 13.75
CA THR A 5 8.26 -20.09 12.41
C THR A 5 7.61 -21.48 12.40
N GLY A 6 6.54 -21.62 11.63
CA GLY A 6 5.81 -22.90 11.48
C GLY A 6 4.81 -23.24 12.59
N ASN A 7 4.51 -22.34 13.51
CA ASN A 7 3.49 -22.57 14.52
C ASN A 7 2.10 -22.12 14.04
N LEU A 8 1.11 -22.98 14.20
CA LEU A 8 -0.29 -22.61 14.10
C LEU A 8 -0.78 -22.17 15.48
N LEU A 9 -1.14 -20.89 15.62
CA LEU A 9 -1.62 -20.32 16.87
C LEU A 9 -3.14 -20.22 16.87
N LEU A 10 -3.78 -20.80 17.88
CA LEU A 10 -5.18 -20.60 18.17
C LEU A 10 -5.30 -19.55 19.28
N ILE A 11 -5.78 -18.36 18.91
CA ILE A 11 -5.89 -17.22 19.82
C ILE A 11 -7.34 -17.09 20.29
N CYS A 12 -7.57 -17.41 21.56
CA CYS A 12 -8.90 -17.35 22.19
C CYS A 12 -9.00 -16.11 23.10
N ARG A 13 -8.91 -14.91 22.52
CA ARG A 13 -8.91 -13.67 23.26
C ARG A 13 -10.00 -12.72 22.77
N GLY A 14 -10.77 -12.14 23.69
CA GLY A 14 -11.82 -11.18 23.38
C GLY A 14 -11.44 -9.73 23.72
N PRO A 15 -12.26 -8.74 23.33
CA PRO A 15 -13.49 -8.94 22.59
C PRO A 15 -13.26 -9.24 21.11
N LEU A 16 -14.06 -10.14 20.58
CA LEU A 16 -14.13 -10.44 19.15
C LEU A 16 -15.27 -9.65 18.51
N PRO A 17 -15.25 -9.41 17.17
CA PRO A 17 -16.40 -8.86 16.46
C PRO A 17 -17.67 -9.67 16.75
N GLU A 18 -18.83 -9.03 16.79
CA GLU A 18 -20.11 -9.63 17.20
C GLU A 18 -20.47 -10.93 16.45
N ARG A 19 -20.04 -11.04 15.18
CA ARG A 19 -20.25 -12.24 14.35
C ARG A 19 -19.48 -13.48 14.81
N HIS A 20 -18.52 -13.32 15.71
CA HIS A 20 -17.75 -14.44 16.26
C HIS A 20 -18.28 -14.88 17.60
N PRO A 21 -18.10 -16.15 17.98
CA PRO A 21 -18.45 -16.62 19.32
C PRO A 21 -17.70 -15.79 20.36
N GLN A 22 -18.42 -15.30 21.36
CA GLN A 22 -17.88 -14.49 22.45
C GLN A 22 -17.47 -15.39 23.63
N GLY A 23 -16.63 -14.86 24.52
CA GLY A 23 -16.29 -15.57 25.74
C GLY A 23 -15.32 -16.75 25.57
N LEU A 24 -14.61 -16.84 24.44
CA LEU A 24 -13.65 -17.92 24.17
C LEU A 24 -12.38 -17.84 25.06
N SER A 25 -12.14 -16.71 25.70
CA SER A 25 -10.98 -16.48 26.59
C SER A 25 -11.12 -17.17 27.96
N VAL A 26 -12.33 -17.67 28.28
CA VAL A 26 -12.58 -18.30 29.58
C VAL A 26 -13.25 -19.67 29.35
N LEU A 27 -12.58 -20.73 29.76
CA LEU A 27 -13.16 -22.06 29.83
C LEU A 27 -13.62 -22.34 31.27
N GLN A 28 -14.93 -22.41 31.44
CA GLN A 28 -15.50 -22.68 32.76
C GLN A 28 -15.21 -24.13 33.20
N ALA A 29 -15.12 -24.34 34.52
CA ALA A 29 -14.88 -25.66 35.07
C ALA A 29 -15.91 -26.69 34.60
N GLY A 30 -15.45 -27.85 34.17
CA GLY A 30 -16.31 -28.91 33.63
C GLY A 30 -16.77 -28.72 32.18
N ARG A 31 -16.40 -27.62 31.55
CA ARG A 31 -16.69 -27.39 30.12
C ARG A 31 -15.53 -27.83 29.25
N LYS A 32 -15.83 -28.20 28.00
CA LYS A 32 -14.89 -28.62 26.98
C LYS A 32 -15.09 -27.75 25.74
N ILE A 33 -14.01 -27.31 25.11
CA ILE A 33 -13.99 -26.70 23.79
C ILE A 33 -13.27 -27.67 22.85
N GLU A 34 -13.89 -28.01 21.75
CA GLU A 34 -13.29 -28.82 20.70
C GLU A 34 -13.09 -27.99 19.44
N TRP A 35 -11.92 -28.12 18.84
CA TRP A 35 -11.56 -27.46 17.60
C TRP A 35 -11.28 -28.49 16.53
N LYS A 36 -11.85 -28.27 15.34
CA LYS A 36 -11.53 -29.05 14.15
C LYS A 36 -10.89 -28.14 13.12
N ILE A 37 -9.67 -28.47 12.75
CA ILE A 37 -8.92 -27.74 11.73
C ILE A 37 -8.79 -28.66 10.53
N ASN A 38 -9.15 -28.15 9.35
CA ASN A 38 -8.97 -28.82 8.09
C ASN A 38 -7.85 -28.11 7.32
N LEU A 39 -6.82 -28.85 6.92
CA LEU A 39 -5.74 -28.37 6.06
C LEU A 39 -5.94 -28.90 4.66
N MET A 40 -5.85 -28.03 3.67
CA MET A 40 -6.01 -28.37 2.27
C MET A 40 -4.92 -27.69 1.47
N PRO A 41 -4.08 -28.44 0.74
CA PRO A 41 -3.13 -27.82 -0.18
C PRO A 41 -3.88 -27.21 -1.36
N LEU A 42 -3.46 -26.02 -1.77
CA LEU A 42 -3.95 -25.34 -2.96
C LEU A 42 -2.76 -25.08 -3.89
N PRO A 43 -2.86 -25.43 -5.17
CA PRO A 43 -1.83 -25.10 -6.15
C PRO A 43 -1.81 -23.59 -6.46
N ASP A 44 -2.97 -22.92 -6.32
CA ASP A 44 -3.13 -21.48 -6.51
C ASP A 44 -4.25 -20.96 -5.61
N VAL A 45 -4.07 -19.76 -5.06
CA VAL A 45 -5.04 -19.11 -4.16
C VAL A 45 -6.35 -18.75 -4.88
N SER A 46 -6.32 -18.51 -6.18
CA SER A 46 -7.52 -18.23 -6.99
C SER A 46 -8.53 -19.38 -6.98
N LEU A 47 -8.06 -20.59 -6.73
CA LEU A 47 -8.90 -21.79 -6.61
C LEU A 47 -9.53 -21.97 -5.23
N PHE A 48 -9.22 -21.10 -4.26
CA PHE A 48 -9.67 -21.26 -2.88
C PHE A 48 -11.19 -21.36 -2.77
N SER A 49 -11.91 -20.40 -3.32
CA SER A 49 -13.37 -20.30 -3.25
C SER A 49 -14.06 -21.56 -3.82
N GLU A 50 -13.59 -22.00 -4.98
CA GLU A 50 -14.09 -23.19 -5.66
C GLU A 50 -13.83 -24.45 -4.83
N LYS A 51 -12.60 -24.65 -4.37
CA LYS A 51 -12.21 -25.82 -3.59
C LYS A 51 -12.87 -25.89 -2.21
N VAL A 52 -13.10 -24.76 -1.57
CA VAL A 52 -13.83 -24.67 -0.30
C VAL A 52 -15.30 -25.06 -0.51
N SER A 53 -15.94 -24.52 -1.53
CA SER A 53 -17.33 -24.86 -1.86
C SER A 53 -17.50 -26.33 -2.24
N GLU A 54 -16.65 -26.85 -3.12
CA GLU A 54 -16.67 -28.26 -3.54
C GLU A 54 -16.44 -29.25 -2.39
N LYS A 55 -15.40 -29.00 -1.57
CA LYS A 55 -14.95 -29.96 -0.56
C LYS A 55 -15.76 -29.92 0.72
N PHE A 56 -16.22 -28.76 1.13
CA PHE A 56 -16.86 -28.55 2.43
C PHE A 56 -18.35 -28.20 2.32
N GLY A 57 -18.86 -27.99 1.11
CA GLY A 57 -20.25 -27.54 0.88
C GLY A 57 -20.54 -26.13 1.38
N ILE A 58 -19.49 -25.36 1.75
CA ILE A 58 -19.64 -24.00 2.26
C ILE A 58 -19.98 -23.08 1.09
N PRO A 59 -21.09 -22.32 1.14
CA PRO A 59 -21.35 -21.32 0.11
C PRO A 59 -20.32 -20.21 0.21
N VAL A 60 -19.79 -19.77 -0.94
CA VAL A 60 -18.83 -18.67 -1.01
C VAL A 60 -19.43 -17.53 -1.82
N ILE A 61 -19.36 -16.33 -1.27
CA ILE A 61 -19.74 -15.10 -1.96
C ILE A 61 -18.44 -14.37 -2.30
N ASP A 62 -18.23 -14.07 -3.57
CA ASP A 62 -17.17 -13.18 -4.04
C ASP A 62 -17.78 -12.01 -4.83
N PHE A 63 -17.10 -10.88 -4.86
CA PHE A 63 -17.52 -9.71 -5.61
C PHE A 63 -16.44 -9.33 -6.62
N ASP A 64 -16.84 -8.71 -7.73
CA ASP A 64 -15.90 -8.16 -8.71
C ASP A 64 -15.03 -7.03 -8.11
N ARG A 65 -15.52 -6.36 -7.07
CA ARG A 65 -14.79 -5.42 -6.20
C ARG A 65 -15.46 -5.31 -4.84
N TYR A 66 -14.68 -5.02 -3.82
CA TYR A 66 -15.20 -4.90 -2.44
C TYR A 66 -15.44 -3.46 -2.00
N THR A 67 -14.83 -2.48 -2.66
CA THR A 67 -15.11 -1.05 -2.48
C THR A 67 -15.50 -0.46 -3.82
N PHE A 68 -16.63 0.23 -3.85
CA PHE A 68 -17.18 0.85 -5.06
C PHE A 68 -17.65 2.27 -4.79
N THR A 69 -17.84 3.06 -5.83
CA THR A 69 -18.31 4.45 -5.71
C THR A 69 -19.80 4.55 -6.01
N GLN A 70 -20.42 5.61 -5.47
CA GLN A 70 -21.84 5.91 -5.72
C GLN A 70 -22.14 5.89 -7.22
N GLY A 71 -23.20 5.21 -7.61
CA GLY A 71 -23.65 5.05 -9.00
C GLY A 71 -22.96 3.92 -9.79
N GLU A 72 -21.93 3.27 -9.23
CA GLU A 72 -21.34 2.08 -9.85
C GLU A 72 -22.10 0.81 -9.50
N ASN A 73 -21.97 -0.19 -10.37
CA ASN A 73 -22.50 -1.53 -10.15
C ASN A 73 -21.42 -2.42 -9.57
N VAL A 74 -21.80 -3.27 -8.62
CA VAL A 74 -20.97 -4.33 -8.05
C VAL A 74 -21.70 -5.65 -8.21
N HIS A 75 -21.01 -6.66 -8.71
CA HIS A 75 -21.57 -7.96 -9.02
C HIS A 75 -21.12 -9.03 -8.04
N ALA A 76 -22.08 -9.71 -7.42
CA ALA A 76 -21.82 -10.89 -6.63
C ALA A 76 -21.69 -12.13 -7.51
N LYS A 77 -20.72 -12.99 -7.17
CA LYS A 77 -20.62 -14.36 -7.67
C LYS A 77 -20.80 -15.32 -6.50
N VAL A 78 -21.82 -16.16 -6.56
CA VAL A 78 -22.06 -17.15 -5.54
C VAL A 78 -21.64 -18.54 -6.03
N LEU A 79 -20.77 -19.21 -5.27
CA LEU A 79 -20.40 -20.59 -5.46
C LEU A 79 -21.12 -21.42 -4.39
N CYS A 80 -22.06 -22.27 -4.82
CA CYS A 80 -22.83 -23.11 -3.92
C CYS A 80 -23.29 -24.38 -4.64
N GLY A 81 -23.09 -25.53 -3.98
CA GLY A 81 -23.49 -26.84 -4.53
C GLY A 81 -24.96 -27.19 -4.32
N GLU A 82 -25.73 -26.39 -3.63
CA GLU A 82 -27.15 -26.61 -3.33
C GLU A 82 -28.00 -25.35 -3.57
N LYS A 83 -29.33 -25.48 -3.44
CA LYS A 83 -30.21 -24.33 -3.53
C LYS A 83 -29.95 -23.35 -2.37
N TYR A 84 -29.92 -22.07 -2.69
CA TYR A 84 -29.68 -21.00 -1.73
C TYR A 84 -30.64 -19.85 -1.91
N GLU A 85 -30.78 -19.06 -0.86
CA GLU A 85 -31.37 -17.74 -0.86
C GLU A 85 -30.22 -16.72 -0.76
N PHE A 86 -30.22 -15.72 -1.67
CA PHE A 86 -29.29 -14.60 -1.66
C PHE A 86 -30.02 -13.34 -1.23
N THR A 87 -29.43 -12.60 -0.29
CA THR A 87 -29.96 -11.32 0.17
C THR A 87 -28.84 -10.30 0.32
N VAL A 88 -29.16 -9.03 0.05
CA VAL A 88 -28.30 -7.89 0.33
C VAL A 88 -29.03 -6.94 1.25
N THR A 89 -28.42 -6.61 2.38
CA THR A 89 -28.91 -5.58 3.31
C THR A 89 -28.12 -4.32 3.10
N ASP A 90 -28.79 -3.22 2.78
CA ASP A 90 -28.19 -1.91 2.58
C ASP A 90 -27.86 -1.20 3.91
N PRO A 91 -27.15 -0.04 3.90
CA PRO A 91 -26.76 0.69 5.11
C PRO A 91 -27.90 1.16 6.02
N ILE A 92 -29.14 1.17 5.54
CA ILE A 92 -30.34 1.53 6.35
C ILE A 92 -31.21 0.34 6.68
N GLY A 93 -30.76 -0.90 6.37
CA GLY A 93 -31.49 -2.13 6.69
C GLY A 93 -32.52 -2.58 5.64
N LYS A 94 -32.57 -1.95 4.46
CA LYS A 94 -33.41 -2.43 3.36
C LYS A 94 -32.80 -3.66 2.73
N VAL A 95 -33.62 -4.70 2.54
CA VAL A 95 -33.20 -5.97 1.93
C VAL A 95 -33.59 -6.02 0.46
N SER A 96 -32.68 -6.51 -0.40
CA SER A 96 -32.92 -6.90 -1.78
C SER A 96 -32.41 -8.32 -2.02
N HIS A 97 -32.80 -8.91 -3.16
CA HIS A 97 -32.36 -10.26 -3.56
C HIS A 97 -31.52 -10.23 -4.84
N ASP A 98 -31.12 -9.05 -5.27
CA ASP A 98 -30.35 -8.85 -6.49
C ASP A 98 -28.84 -9.15 -6.27
N GLU A 99 -28.24 -9.95 -7.10
CA GLU A 99 -26.80 -10.21 -7.11
C GLU A 99 -25.98 -9.03 -7.67
N VAL A 100 -26.67 -8.01 -8.18
CA VAL A 100 -26.08 -6.74 -8.61
C VAL A 100 -26.47 -5.64 -7.63
N ILE A 101 -25.47 -5.05 -7.00
CA ILE A 101 -25.66 -3.92 -6.09
C ILE A 101 -25.38 -2.64 -6.86
N THR A 102 -26.40 -1.80 -7.00
CA THR A 102 -26.29 -0.44 -7.53
C THR A 102 -26.82 0.53 -6.50
N SER A 103 -26.05 1.51 -6.10
CA SER A 103 -26.53 2.46 -5.10
C SER A 103 -25.79 3.79 -5.12
N ASP A 104 -26.56 4.85 -4.88
CA ASP A 104 -26.05 6.18 -4.54
C ASP A 104 -25.88 6.38 -3.03
N ARG A 105 -26.21 5.37 -2.23
CA ARG A 105 -26.16 5.43 -0.77
C ARG A 105 -24.83 4.93 -0.26
N LYS A 106 -24.07 5.80 0.39
CA LYS A 106 -22.82 5.44 1.07
C LYS A 106 -23.09 4.51 2.26
N GLY A 107 -22.12 3.64 2.52
CA GLY A 107 -22.09 2.78 3.69
C GLY A 107 -21.84 1.32 3.35
N MET A 108 -21.94 0.50 4.38
CA MET A 108 -21.71 -0.94 4.32
C MET A 108 -22.94 -1.67 3.80
N TYR A 109 -22.73 -2.50 2.80
CA TYR A 109 -23.71 -3.46 2.29
C TYR A 109 -23.28 -4.86 2.74
N LYS A 110 -24.24 -5.62 3.27
CA LYS A 110 -24.01 -7.01 3.70
C LYS A 110 -24.76 -7.95 2.77
N ALA A 111 -24.03 -8.75 2.01
CA ALA A 111 -24.59 -9.87 1.28
C ALA A 111 -24.60 -11.12 2.17
N THR A 112 -25.66 -11.88 2.08
CA THR A 112 -25.83 -13.14 2.83
C THR A 112 -26.35 -14.21 1.88
N VAL A 113 -25.72 -15.37 1.91
CA VAL A 113 -26.23 -16.62 1.30
C VAL A 113 -26.64 -17.58 2.39
N LYS A 114 -27.87 -18.07 2.30
CA LYS A 114 -28.39 -19.13 3.17
C LYS A 114 -28.78 -20.34 2.33
N THR A 115 -28.17 -21.47 2.60
CA THR A 115 -28.45 -22.72 1.87
C THR A 115 -29.67 -23.46 2.41
N ALA A 116 -30.20 -24.38 1.61
CA ALA A 116 -31.30 -25.25 2.03
C ALA A 116 -30.94 -26.12 3.26
N SER A 117 -29.66 -26.50 3.40
CA SER A 117 -29.14 -27.25 4.57
C SER A 117 -28.93 -26.36 5.81
N GLY A 118 -29.08 -25.03 5.69
CA GLY A 118 -28.96 -24.05 6.78
C GLY A 118 -27.55 -23.48 6.96
N LEU A 119 -26.62 -23.73 6.05
CA LEU A 119 -25.32 -23.05 6.06
C LEU A 119 -25.52 -21.58 5.67
N VAL A 120 -24.73 -20.71 6.30
CA VAL A 120 -24.77 -19.25 6.05
C VAL A 120 -23.37 -18.73 5.77
N SER A 121 -23.22 -17.95 4.69
CA SER A 121 -22.02 -17.16 4.42
C SER A 121 -22.39 -15.70 4.25
N GLU A 122 -21.49 -14.84 4.68
CA GLU A 122 -21.66 -13.37 4.58
C GLU A 122 -20.46 -12.74 3.88
N ALA A 123 -20.74 -11.68 3.13
CA ALA A 123 -19.72 -10.82 2.54
C ALA A 123 -20.09 -9.34 2.75
N LEU A 124 -19.08 -8.49 2.92
CA LEU A 124 -19.25 -7.06 3.14
C LEU A 124 -18.60 -6.28 2.00
N VAL A 125 -19.38 -5.38 1.38
CA VAL A 125 -18.88 -4.42 0.40
C VAL A 125 -19.22 -3.01 0.84
N PHE A 126 -18.43 -2.02 0.43
CA PHE A 126 -18.60 -0.65 0.87
C PHE A 126 -18.80 0.32 -0.29
N CYS A 127 -19.90 1.05 -0.27
CA CYS A 127 -20.15 2.15 -1.19
C CYS A 127 -19.60 3.46 -0.63
N ARG A 128 -18.71 4.12 -1.36
CA ARG A 128 -18.11 5.40 -0.98
C ARG A 128 -18.43 6.51 -1.98
N ARG A 129 -18.05 7.73 -1.63
CA ARG A 129 -17.98 8.82 -2.61
C ARG A 129 -16.90 8.50 -3.65
N PRO A 130 -16.91 9.14 -4.84
CA PRO A 130 -15.81 9.01 -5.79
C PRO A 130 -14.46 9.31 -5.15
N TYR A 131 -13.41 8.57 -5.52
CA TYR A 131 -12.06 8.76 -4.97
C TYR A 131 -11.56 10.20 -5.07
N ARG A 132 -11.96 10.87 -6.13
CA ARG A 132 -11.69 12.29 -6.35
C ARG A 132 -12.17 13.17 -5.18
N TYR A 133 -13.31 12.89 -4.58
CA TYR A 133 -13.79 13.60 -3.39
C TYR A 133 -12.80 13.53 -2.24
N TYR A 134 -12.24 12.35 -1.98
CA TYR A 134 -11.29 12.16 -0.88
C TYR A 134 -9.94 12.83 -1.13
N LEU A 135 -9.49 12.90 -2.38
CA LEU A 135 -8.30 13.68 -2.74
C LEU A 135 -8.49 15.17 -2.45
N GLU A 136 -9.67 15.72 -2.74
CA GLU A 136 -10.00 17.11 -2.44
C GLU A 136 -10.02 17.37 -0.94
N GLU A 137 -10.72 16.54 -0.19
CA GLU A 137 -10.81 16.68 1.27
C GLU A 137 -9.44 16.47 1.94
N ALA A 138 -8.65 15.50 1.49
CA ALA A 138 -7.28 15.30 1.98
C ALA A 138 -6.40 16.52 1.76
N ARG A 139 -6.48 17.15 0.57
CA ARG A 139 -5.75 18.39 0.27
C ARG A 139 -6.16 19.51 1.21
N ARG A 140 -7.47 19.76 1.36
CA ARG A 140 -8.00 20.80 2.24
C ARG A 140 -7.58 20.58 3.68
N ASN A 141 -7.65 19.34 4.16
CA ASN A 141 -7.28 19.00 5.52
C ASN A 141 -5.76 19.18 5.74
N ALA A 142 -4.94 18.61 4.86
CA ALA A 142 -3.49 18.64 4.99
C ALA A 142 -2.88 20.06 5.05
N VAL A 143 -3.44 21.01 4.28
CA VAL A 143 -3.00 22.41 4.28
C VAL A 143 -3.12 23.07 5.66
N PHE A 144 -4.10 22.65 6.47
CA PHE A 144 -4.34 23.20 7.79
C PHE A 144 -3.78 22.35 8.93
N MET A 145 -3.22 21.18 8.62
CA MET A 145 -2.56 20.35 9.64
C MET A 145 -1.22 20.97 10.05
N PRO A 146 -0.93 21.04 11.37
CA PRO A 146 0.39 21.49 11.83
C PRO A 146 1.46 20.51 11.34
N GLN A 147 2.45 21.03 10.62
CA GLN A 147 3.63 20.27 10.23
C GLN A 147 4.75 20.52 11.25
N LYS A 148 5.55 19.50 11.52
CA LYS A 148 6.68 19.58 12.45
C LYS A 148 7.89 18.90 11.87
N ALA A 149 9.07 19.45 12.12
CA ALA A 149 10.33 18.76 11.89
C ALA A 149 10.39 17.52 12.79
N THR A 150 10.48 16.33 12.20
CA THR A 150 10.46 15.07 12.92
C THR A 150 11.36 14.04 12.24
N THR A 151 11.72 13.01 12.98
CA THR A 151 12.53 11.88 12.48
C THR A 151 11.74 10.92 11.60
N HIS A 152 10.41 11.08 11.51
CA HIS A 152 9.53 10.22 10.74
C HIS A 152 8.94 10.95 9.54
N THR A 153 8.83 10.26 8.42
CA THR A 153 8.27 10.77 7.17
C THR A 153 6.76 10.99 7.22
N GLU A 154 6.06 10.37 8.16
CA GLU A 154 4.61 10.45 8.32
C GLU A 154 4.12 11.88 8.50
N SER A 155 4.92 12.74 9.11
CA SER A 155 4.59 14.16 9.25
C SER A 155 4.60 14.93 7.93
N TRP A 156 5.17 14.36 6.85
CA TRP A 156 5.31 15.01 5.54
C TRP A 156 4.22 14.64 4.56
N TYR A 157 3.40 13.64 4.85
CA TYR A 157 2.32 13.20 3.95
C TYR A 157 1.33 14.31 3.62
N GLY A 158 1.14 15.26 4.53
CA GLY A 158 0.34 16.44 4.26
C GLY A 158 0.88 17.28 3.10
N HIS A 159 2.19 17.39 2.95
CA HIS A 159 2.82 18.12 1.84
C HIS A 159 2.60 17.40 0.51
N PHE A 160 2.79 16.08 0.45
CA PHE A 160 2.52 15.29 -0.77
C PHE A 160 1.07 15.45 -1.24
N SER A 161 0.11 15.28 -0.33
CA SER A 161 -1.32 15.45 -0.65
C SER A 161 -1.62 16.83 -1.22
N ASN A 162 -0.93 17.87 -0.75
CA ASN A 162 -1.14 19.24 -1.21
C ASN A 162 -0.73 19.44 -2.66
N PHE A 163 0.45 18.96 -3.06
CA PHE A 163 0.99 19.22 -4.40
C PHE A 163 0.48 18.22 -5.42
N LEU A 164 0.42 16.93 -5.11
CA LEU A 164 -0.13 15.91 -5.99
C LEU A 164 -1.61 16.14 -6.32
N ALA A 165 -2.40 16.57 -5.34
CA ALA A 165 -3.82 16.82 -5.55
C ALA A 165 -4.13 18.10 -6.35
N LYS A 166 -3.19 19.04 -6.51
CA LYS A 166 -3.40 20.28 -7.27
C LYS A 166 -3.90 20.03 -8.68
N LYS A 167 -3.37 19.03 -9.36
CA LYS A 167 -3.77 18.66 -10.73
C LYS A 167 -5.28 18.39 -10.86
N HIS A 168 -5.91 17.91 -9.80
CA HIS A 168 -7.33 17.59 -9.75
C HIS A 168 -8.17 18.68 -9.10
N TYR A 169 -7.57 19.46 -8.20
CA TYR A 169 -8.22 20.51 -7.39
C TYR A 169 -7.36 21.76 -7.34
N PRO A 170 -7.23 22.50 -8.44
CA PRO A 170 -6.50 23.75 -8.45
C PRO A 170 -7.18 24.76 -7.52
N SER A 171 -6.38 25.37 -6.65
CA SER A 171 -6.82 26.44 -5.75
C SER A 171 -5.62 27.30 -5.39
N GLU A 172 -5.60 28.54 -5.85
CA GLU A 172 -4.51 29.49 -5.59
C GLU A 172 -4.27 29.66 -4.09
N PHE A 173 -5.33 29.82 -3.31
CA PHE A 173 -5.24 29.92 -1.85
C PHE A 173 -4.58 28.69 -1.19
N LEU A 174 -4.97 27.46 -1.63
CA LEU A 174 -4.36 26.23 -1.09
C LEU A 174 -2.92 26.06 -1.56
N ASP A 175 -2.60 26.47 -2.79
CA ASP A 175 -1.25 26.43 -3.33
C ASP A 175 -0.30 27.35 -2.55
N GLU A 176 -0.69 28.60 -2.34
CA GLU A 176 0.08 29.58 -1.58
C GLU A 176 0.32 29.12 -0.14
N LYS A 177 -0.74 28.63 0.51
CA LYS A 177 -0.64 28.15 1.89
C LYS A 177 0.21 26.90 2.02
N ALA A 178 0.08 25.95 1.09
CA ALA A 178 0.91 24.74 1.07
C ALA A 178 2.39 25.06 0.88
N LEU A 179 2.68 26.02 -0.02
CA LEU A 179 4.04 26.48 -0.25
C LEU A 179 4.61 27.19 0.98
N ALA A 180 3.83 28.08 1.61
CA ALA A 180 4.25 28.75 2.84
C ALA A 180 4.55 27.75 3.97
N ASN A 181 3.71 26.73 4.15
CA ASN A 181 3.94 25.67 5.13
C ASN A 181 5.25 24.90 4.84
N LEU A 182 5.53 24.59 3.56
CA LEU A 182 6.75 23.93 3.17
C LEU A 182 7.99 24.80 3.41
N GLU A 183 7.92 26.08 3.03
CA GLU A 183 9.03 27.03 3.22
C GLU A 183 9.33 27.31 4.71
N GLU A 184 8.34 27.18 5.59
CA GLU A 184 8.54 27.26 7.04
C GLU A 184 9.25 26.02 7.60
N ILE A 185 8.87 24.81 7.17
CA ILE A 185 9.39 23.56 7.74
C ILE A 185 10.73 23.12 7.14
N LEU A 186 10.95 23.41 5.85
CA LEU A 186 12.09 22.92 5.08
C LEU A 186 13.44 23.28 5.70
N PRO A 187 13.71 24.53 6.10
CA PRO A 187 15.00 24.92 6.71
C PRO A 187 15.20 24.36 8.12
N LEU A 188 14.16 23.84 8.75
CA LEU A 188 14.27 23.14 10.04
C LEU A 188 14.71 21.68 9.85
N MET A 189 14.52 21.11 8.67
CA MET A 189 14.80 19.72 8.35
C MET A 189 16.05 19.54 7.51
N TYR A 190 16.35 20.49 6.63
CA TYR A 190 17.45 20.44 5.69
C TYR A 190 18.21 21.75 5.63
N ASN A 191 19.52 21.65 5.48
CA ASN A 191 20.32 22.79 5.06
C ASN A 191 20.00 23.09 3.59
N THR A 192 19.31 24.18 3.31
CA THR A 192 18.86 24.54 1.97
C THR A 192 19.98 24.97 1.03
N GLU A 193 21.18 25.26 1.57
CA GLU A 193 22.37 25.56 0.76
C GLU A 193 23.09 24.30 0.29
N THR A 194 23.17 23.28 1.13
CA THR A 194 23.92 22.04 0.84
C THR A 194 23.03 20.86 0.49
N GLY A 195 21.73 20.89 0.81
CA GLY A 195 20.80 19.76 0.66
C GLY A 195 20.94 18.68 1.75
N GLU A 196 21.84 18.87 2.72
CA GLU A 196 22.07 17.89 3.79
C GLU A 196 20.95 17.91 4.84
N PRO A 197 20.49 16.75 5.30
CA PRO A 197 19.50 16.68 6.36
C PRO A 197 20.08 17.13 7.71
N ILE A 198 19.34 18.00 8.40
CA ILE A 198 19.62 18.44 9.78
C ILE A 198 19.03 17.44 10.77
N VAL A 199 17.86 16.88 10.44
CA VAL A 199 17.12 15.93 11.28
C VAL A 199 17.31 14.52 10.77
N ALA A 200 17.77 13.62 11.63
CA ALA A 200 17.95 12.19 11.37
C ALA A 200 18.70 11.89 10.04
N PRO A 201 19.95 12.36 9.87
CA PRO A 201 20.71 12.18 8.64
C PRO A 201 21.01 10.72 8.29
N GLU A 202 20.90 9.82 9.26
CA GLU A 202 21.01 8.38 9.05
C GLU A 202 19.77 7.77 8.36
N ARG A 203 18.63 8.45 8.40
CA ARG A 203 17.40 7.99 7.77
C ARG A 203 17.32 8.45 6.31
N ILE A 204 18.13 7.82 5.47
CA ILE A 204 18.30 8.24 4.06
C ILE A 204 17.00 8.18 3.24
N GLN A 205 16.06 7.30 3.60
CA GLN A 205 14.73 7.24 2.99
C GLN A 205 13.93 8.55 3.19
N ASN A 206 14.20 9.30 4.26
CA ASN A 206 13.59 10.61 4.47
C ASN A 206 14.03 11.60 3.40
N THR A 207 15.32 11.59 3.06
CA THR A 207 15.87 12.46 2.01
C THR A 207 15.30 12.07 0.64
N ALA A 208 15.15 10.78 0.37
CA ALA A 208 14.53 10.31 -0.87
C ALA A 208 13.07 10.83 -1.00
N LEU A 209 12.28 10.73 0.07
CA LEU A 209 10.91 11.27 0.05
C LEU A 209 10.88 12.78 -0.12
N MET A 210 11.84 13.50 0.47
CA MET A 210 11.93 14.95 0.28
C MET A 210 12.27 15.31 -1.17
N ILE A 211 13.12 14.54 -1.84
CA ILE A 211 13.39 14.68 -3.28
C ILE A 211 12.10 14.55 -4.09
N SER A 212 11.32 13.48 -3.86
CA SER A 212 10.01 13.32 -4.51
C SER A 212 9.10 14.51 -4.27
N LEU A 213 9.04 15.02 -3.02
CA LEU A 213 8.24 16.20 -2.70
C LEU A 213 8.71 17.45 -3.46
N MET A 214 10.01 17.66 -3.61
CA MET A 214 10.53 18.78 -4.41
C MET A 214 10.11 18.67 -5.88
N CYS A 215 10.12 17.44 -6.43
CA CYS A 215 9.62 17.18 -7.77
C CYS A 215 8.12 17.49 -7.89
N ASP A 216 7.31 17.07 -6.92
CA ASP A 216 5.87 17.35 -6.90
C ASP A 216 5.58 18.87 -6.87
N VAL A 217 6.34 19.63 -6.08
CA VAL A 217 6.24 21.10 -6.01
C VAL A 217 6.54 21.75 -7.37
N TYR A 218 7.59 21.27 -8.03
CA TYR A 218 7.98 21.76 -9.35
C TYR A 218 6.93 21.41 -10.41
N GLU A 219 6.50 20.15 -10.47
CA GLU A 219 5.50 19.66 -11.46
C GLU A 219 4.13 20.30 -11.24
N ALA A 220 3.76 20.59 -10.00
CA ALA A 220 2.56 21.35 -9.69
C ALA A 220 2.62 22.81 -10.17
N GLY A 221 3.81 23.30 -10.60
CA GLY A 221 4.01 24.67 -11.05
C GLY A 221 3.89 25.72 -9.94
N VAL A 222 4.11 25.31 -8.68
CA VAL A 222 3.96 26.19 -7.51
C VAL A 222 5.28 26.84 -7.13
N GLY A 223 6.39 26.12 -7.18
CA GLY A 223 7.67 26.56 -6.60
C GLY A 223 8.80 26.87 -7.59
N GLY A 224 8.70 26.45 -8.84
CA GLY A 224 9.73 26.68 -9.88
C GLY A 224 11.02 25.88 -9.69
N LYS A 225 12.05 26.20 -10.51
CA LYS A 225 13.29 25.44 -10.65
C LYS A 225 14.13 25.34 -9.37
N LYS A 226 13.99 26.29 -8.42
CA LYS A 226 14.77 26.31 -7.16
C LYS A 226 14.60 25.01 -6.36
N TYR A 227 13.45 24.34 -6.50
CA TYR A 227 13.20 23.08 -5.81
C TYR A 227 13.90 21.90 -6.47
N LEU A 228 14.06 21.89 -7.79
CA LEU A 228 14.92 20.93 -8.47
C LEU A 228 16.41 21.15 -8.14
N ASP A 229 16.85 22.40 -8.00
CA ASP A 229 18.21 22.69 -7.57
C ASP A 229 18.48 22.20 -6.15
N LEU A 230 17.52 22.28 -5.27
CA LEU A 230 17.61 21.71 -3.92
C LEU A 230 17.57 20.18 -3.95
N ALA A 231 16.69 19.60 -4.75
CA ALA A 231 16.59 18.15 -4.93
C ALA A 231 17.89 17.54 -5.48
N ASP A 232 18.58 18.19 -6.44
CA ASP A 232 19.90 17.76 -6.93
C ASP A 232 20.94 17.69 -5.79
N LYS A 233 20.99 18.70 -4.92
CA LYS A 233 21.87 18.68 -3.74
C LYS A 233 21.53 17.55 -2.75
N MET A 234 20.23 17.33 -2.53
CA MET A 234 19.75 16.19 -1.72
C MET A 234 20.11 14.86 -2.35
N ALA A 235 20.04 14.77 -3.68
CA ALA A 235 20.44 13.57 -4.43
C ALA A 235 21.94 13.30 -4.30
N ASP A 236 22.79 14.32 -4.29
CA ASP A 236 24.22 14.15 -4.05
C ASP A 236 24.50 13.55 -2.66
N PHE A 237 23.72 13.92 -1.65
CA PHE A 237 23.79 13.31 -0.32
C PHE A 237 23.46 11.80 -0.36
N LEU A 238 22.48 11.37 -1.18
CA LEU A 238 22.15 9.96 -1.37
C LEU A 238 23.20 9.22 -2.19
N ILE A 239 23.68 9.83 -3.28
CA ILE A 239 24.71 9.23 -4.17
C ILE A 239 26.01 8.97 -3.39
N ALA A 240 26.39 9.86 -2.47
CA ALA A 240 27.54 9.65 -1.59
C ALA A 240 27.40 8.42 -0.66
N ARG A 241 26.19 7.84 -0.56
CA ARG A 241 25.86 6.65 0.22
C ARG A 241 25.55 5.43 -0.64
N GLN A 242 25.71 5.56 -1.95
CA GLN A 242 25.58 4.45 -2.89
C GLN A 242 26.91 3.70 -2.96
N HIS A 243 26.91 2.40 -2.73
CA HIS A 243 28.09 1.54 -2.81
C HIS A 243 28.33 1.02 -4.22
N GLU A 244 29.46 0.32 -4.40
CA GLU A 244 29.86 -0.25 -5.69
C GLU A 244 28.87 -1.29 -6.22
N ASP A 245 28.16 -1.98 -5.34
CA ASP A 245 27.08 -2.93 -5.68
C ASP A 245 25.80 -2.25 -6.19
N GLY A 246 25.77 -0.93 -6.22
CA GLY A 246 24.64 -0.12 -6.68
C GLY A 246 23.62 0.24 -5.59
N ALA A 247 23.63 -0.43 -4.45
CA ALA A 247 22.65 -0.16 -3.39
C ALA A 247 22.98 1.09 -2.58
N TYR A 248 21.94 1.70 -2.01
CA TYR A 248 22.08 2.77 -1.02
C TYR A 248 22.16 2.19 0.39
N TYR A 249 23.11 2.68 1.18
CA TYR A 249 23.36 2.17 2.51
C TYR A 249 23.16 3.21 3.60
N ARG A 250 22.44 2.83 4.66
CA ARG A 250 22.38 3.56 5.92
C ARG A 250 23.63 3.24 6.74
N ASN A 251 24.28 4.26 7.28
CA ASN A 251 25.48 4.12 8.13
C ASN A 251 26.60 3.26 7.49
N GLY A 252 26.62 3.17 6.16
CA GLY A 252 27.61 2.41 5.41
C GLY A 252 27.55 0.88 5.61
N ARG A 253 26.50 0.34 6.21
CA ARG A 253 26.37 -1.09 6.55
C ARG A 253 25.02 -1.71 6.23
N GLU A 254 23.95 -0.97 6.39
CA GLU A 254 22.60 -1.49 6.24
C GLU A 254 22.07 -1.16 4.84
N HIS A 255 21.74 -2.19 4.08
CA HIS A 255 21.14 -2.05 2.77
C HIS A 255 19.76 -1.38 2.91
N TYR A 256 19.59 -0.21 2.29
CA TYR A 256 18.41 0.60 2.52
C TYR A 256 17.60 0.91 1.26
N THR A 257 18.02 0.45 0.09
CA THR A 257 17.32 0.68 -1.18
C THR A 257 15.88 0.17 -1.16
N ALA A 258 15.62 -0.95 -0.46
CA ALA A 258 14.30 -1.54 -0.29
C ALA A 258 13.45 -0.86 0.78
N VAL A 259 14.02 0.04 1.60
CA VAL A 259 13.27 0.76 2.64
C VAL A 259 12.65 2.00 2.03
N ILE A 260 11.33 1.98 1.90
CA ILE A 260 10.59 2.95 1.09
C ILE A 260 11.06 2.85 -0.37
N TYR A 261 11.18 3.89 -1.14
CA TYR A 261 11.43 3.77 -2.59
C TYR A 261 12.52 4.74 -3.07
N ILE A 262 13.74 4.61 -2.54
CA ILE A 262 14.84 5.55 -2.80
C ILE A 262 15.16 5.69 -4.30
N ALA A 263 15.28 4.56 -5.02
CA ALA A 263 15.58 4.60 -6.44
C ALA A 263 14.42 5.23 -7.26
N LYS A 264 13.16 4.99 -6.86
CA LYS A 264 12.00 5.66 -7.50
C LYS A 264 12.08 7.17 -7.34
N SER A 265 12.41 7.67 -6.15
CA SER A 265 12.56 9.12 -5.91
C SER A 265 13.66 9.74 -6.77
N MET A 266 14.77 9.02 -6.95
CA MET A 266 15.86 9.44 -7.85
C MET A 266 15.43 9.45 -9.32
N LEU A 267 14.58 8.51 -9.75
CA LEU A 267 14.01 8.49 -11.11
C LEU A 267 13.01 9.65 -11.31
N GLU A 268 12.19 9.96 -10.33
CA GLU A 268 11.27 11.11 -10.38
C GLU A 268 12.06 12.41 -10.58
N LEU A 269 13.15 12.59 -9.84
CA LEU A 269 14.05 13.73 -10.04
C LEU A 269 14.65 13.75 -11.45
N ALA A 270 15.20 12.63 -11.90
CA ALA A 270 15.77 12.54 -13.24
C ALA A 270 14.74 12.93 -14.32
N PHE A 271 13.48 12.46 -14.21
CA PHE A 271 12.46 12.81 -15.19
C PHE A 271 11.99 14.26 -15.09
N ALA A 272 11.92 14.83 -13.90
CA ALA A 272 11.65 16.25 -13.74
C ALA A 272 12.76 17.11 -14.41
N GLU A 273 14.03 16.74 -14.22
CA GLU A 273 15.19 17.42 -14.84
C GLU A 273 15.23 17.22 -16.36
N LYS A 274 14.83 16.05 -16.86
CA LYS A 274 14.71 15.79 -18.30
C LYS A 274 13.80 16.78 -19.01
N THR A 275 12.78 17.30 -18.35
CA THR A 275 11.88 18.31 -18.93
C THR A 275 12.61 19.64 -19.23
N LEU A 276 13.81 19.83 -18.68
CA LEU A 276 14.66 20.99 -18.81
C LEU A 276 15.98 20.68 -19.53
N ALA A 277 16.10 19.52 -20.20
CA ALA A 277 17.35 19.01 -20.79
C ALA A 277 17.88 19.84 -21.98
N ASP A 278 17.16 20.85 -22.44
CA ASP A 278 17.71 21.89 -23.34
C ASP A 278 18.83 22.70 -22.66
N ASP A 279 18.82 22.77 -21.33
CA ASP A 279 19.93 23.29 -20.52
C ASP A 279 20.92 22.15 -20.22
N PRO A 280 22.20 22.29 -20.63
CA PRO A 280 23.23 21.28 -20.42
C PRO A 280 23.38 20.85 -18.94
N THR A 281 23.11 21.75 -18.01
CA THR A 281 23.17 21.46 -16.57
C THR A 281 22.15 20.42 -16.17
N PHE A 282 20.89 20.63 -16.59
CA PHE A 282 19.80 19.69 -16.30
C PHE A 282 19.95 18.37 -17.09
N ALA A 283 20.46 18.42 -18.31
CA ALA A 283 20.80 17.22 -19.06
C ALA A 283 21.84 16.34 -18.31
N ALA A 284 22.91 16.95 -17.79
CA ALA A 284 23.91 16.22 -17.01
C ALA A 284 23.37 15.69 -15.68
N ARG A 285 22.48 16.43 -15.00
CA ARG A 285 21.79 15.97 -13.78
C ARG A 285 20.90 14.76 -14.08
N TYR A 286 20.09 14.84 -15.13
CA TYR A 286 19.26 13.72 -15.58
C TYR A 286 20.09 12.44 -15.73
N GLU A 287 21.18 12.48 -16.48
CA GLU A 287 22.05 11.31 -16.68
C GLU A 287 22.64 10.79 -15.35
N LYS A 288 23.10 11.68 -14.48
CA LYS A 288 23.63 11.34 -13.15
C LYS A 288 22.61 10.60 -12.29
N HIS A 289 21.40 11.15 -12.16
CA HIS A 289 20.38 10.60 -11.28
C HIS A 289 19.76 9.33 -11.86
N TYR A 290 19.52 9.30 -13.17
CA TYR A 290 19.02 8.10 -13.85
C TYR A 290 20.01 6.93 -13.74
N ALA A 291 21.30 7.17 -13.97
CA ALA A 291 22.33 6.14 -13.83
C ALA A 291 22.46 5.64 -12.38
N SER A 292 22.37 6.53 -11.39
CA SER A 292 22.38 6.14 -9.97
C SER A 292 21.19 5.27 -9.62
N ALA A 293 19.98 5.67 -10.01
CA ALA A 293 18.76 4.89 -9.78
C ALA A 293 18.82 3.53 -10.48
N GLY A 294 19.30 3.49 -11.74
CA GLY A 294 19.45 2.25 -12.51
C GLY A 294 20.30 1.22 -11.79
N ARG A 295 21.50 1.61 -11.31
CA ARG A 295 22.36 0.71 -10.51
C ARG A 295 21.67 0.17 -9.26
N ALA A 296 20.90 1.01 -8.58
CA ALA A 296 20.17 0.59 -7.38
C ALA A 296 19.05 -0.40 -7.69
N VAL A 297 18.34 -0.22 -8.81
CA VAL A 297 17.30 -1.14 -9.26
C VAL A 297 17.89 -2.44 -9.79
N ASP A 298 19.07 -2.39 -10.45
CA ASP A 298 19.82 -3.60 -10.83
C ASP A 298 20.18 -4.44 -9.61
N ASN A 299 20.65 -3.81 -8.54
CA ASN A 299 20.92 -4.49 -7.28
C ASN A 299 19.64 -5.14 -6.69
N LEU A 300 18.49 -4.44 -6.67
CA LEU A 300 17.24 -5.02 -6.22
C LEU A 300 16.81 -6.23 -7.06
N ARG A 301 16.98 -6.17 -8.39
CA ARG A 301 16.70 -7.26 -9.32
C ARG A 301 17.56 -8.50 -9.01
N ASP A 302 18.83 -8.28 -8.74
CA ASP A 302 19.80 -9.37 -8.60
C ASP A 302 19.76 -10.00 -7.19
N MET A 303 19.38 -9.24 -6.16
CA MET A 303 19.32 -9.70 -4.78
C MET A 303 17.95 -10.29 -4.38
N LEU A 304 16.83 -9.80 -4.93
CA LEU A 304 15.48 -10.26 -4.64
C LEU A 304 15.20 -10.35 -3.11
N GLU A 305 14.73 -11.51 -2.64
CA GLU A 305 14.43 -11.77 -1.23
C GLU A 305 15.67 -11.92 -0.33
N THR A 306 16.86 -11.89 -0.87
CA THR A 306 18.11 -11.97 -0.08
C THR A 306 18.57 -10.63 0.48
N ILE A 307 17.86 -9.54 0.20
CA ILE A 307 18.15 -8.21 0.72
C ILE A 307 18.05 -8.21 2.23
N GLY A 308 19.16 -7.99 2.92
CA GLY A 308 19.20 -7.81 4.37
C GLY A 308 19.05 -6.33 4.71
N THR A 309 17.91 -5.92 5.20
CA THR A 309 17.68 -4.55 5.69
C THR A 309 17.66 -4.50 7.22
N GLU A 310 16.86 -3.68 7.85
CA GLU A 310 16.78 -3.42 9.30
C GLU A 310 16.85 -4.66 10.23
N GLY A 311 17.85 -5.51 10.05
CA GLY A 311 18.08 -6.69 10.86
C GLY A 311 17.71 -7.99 10.13
N GLU A 312 16.89 -8.83 10.75
CA GLU A 312 16.84 -10.25 10.44
C GLU A 312 15.78 -10.66 9.40
N HIS A 313 14.94 -9.74 8.94
CA HIS A 313 13.78 -10.08 8.10
C HIS A 313 13.88 -9.47 6.71
N THR A 314 14.11 -10.33 5.74
CA THR A 314 14.08 -9.98 4.31
C THR A 314 12.67 -10.03 3.72
N LEU A 315 11.70 -10.65 4.42
CA LEU A 315 10.32 -10.86 3.95
C LEU A 315 9.31 -9.99 4.71
N GLU A 316 9.65 -8.74 4.95
CA GLU A 316 8.76 -7.76 5.54
C GLU A 316 7.92 -7.08 4.44
N ASP A 317 6.65 -6.80 4.73
CA ASP A 317 5.68 -6.24 3.79
C ASP A 317 6.20 -5.04 3.01
N GLY A 318 6.69 -4.02 3.74
CA GLY A 318 7.16 -2.79 3.14
C GLY A 318 8.37 -2.98 2.23
N MET A 319 9.28 -3.86 2.59
CA MET A 319 10.51 -4.09 1.83
C MET A 319 10.25 -4.83 0.52
N ILE A 320 9.40 -5.86 0.55
CA ILE A 320 9.05 -6.60 -0.66
C ILE A 320 8.27 -5.71 -1.62
N SER A 321 7.23 -5.05 -1.12
CA SER A 321 6.39 -4.19 -1.95
C SER A 321 7.14 -2.97 -2.48
N CYS A 322 8.02 -2.35 -1.69
CA CYS A 322 8.87 -1.25 -2.15
C CYS A 322 9.93 -1.70 -3.16
N SER A 323 10.50 -2.89 -3.02
CA SER A 323 11.39 -3.43 -4.06
C SER A 323 10.64 -3.67 -5.38
N ALA A 324 9.48 -4.32 -5.31
CA ALA A 324 8.68 -4.61 -6.50
C ALA A 324 8.18 -3.33 -7.20
N LEU A 325 7.75 -2.30 -6.45
CA LEU A 325 7.33 -1.05 -7.05
C LEU A 325 8.46 -0.30 -7.75
N GLN A 326 9.68 -0.33 -7.21
CA GLN A 326 10.85 0.33 -7.82
C GLN A 326 11.26 -0.38 -9.12
N LEU A 327 11.27 -1.72 -9.11
CA LEU A 327 11.51 -2.54 -10.30
C LEU A 327 10.46 -2.27 -11.38
N GLY A 328 9.17 -2.27 -11.03
CA GLY A 328 8.08 -1.99 -11.96
C GLY A 328 8.15 -0.57 -12.52
N TYR A 329 8.40 0.43 -11.68
CA TYR A 329 8.52 1.82 -12.12
C TYR A 329 9.70 2.01 -13.09
N PHE A 330 10.87 1.42 -12.79
CA PHE A 330 12.01 1.46 -13.67
C PHE A 330 11.74 0.77 -15.01
N ALA A 331 11.12 -0.41 -14.99
CA ALA A 331 10.75 -1.13 -16.21
C ALA A 331 9.86 -0.30 -17.14
N LEU A 332 8.94 0.52 -16.60
CA LEU A 332 8.12 1.42 -17.41
C LEU A 332 8.93 2.48 -18.17
N THR A 333 10.13 2.81 -17.69
CA THR A 333 11.01 3.80 -18.33
C THR A 333 11.87 3.23 -19.44
N LEU A 334 11.99 1.89 -19.51
CA LEU A 334 12.84 1.19 -20.46
C LEU A 334 12.13 0.91 -21.79
N PRO A 335 12.88 0.72 -22.90
CA PRO A 335 12.36 0.11 -24.11
C PRO A 335 11.77 -1.28 -23.82
N GLU A 336 10.73 -1.67 -24.55
CA GLU A 336 9.99 -2.91 -24.28
C GLU A 336 10.86 -4.17 -24.23
N ASN A 337 11.85 -4.26 -25.11
CA ASN A 337 12.80 -5.38 -25.19
C ASN A 337 13.75 -5.51 -23.99
N GLU A 338 13.84 -4.48 -23.14
CA GLU A 338 14.72 -4.44 -21.97
C GLU A 338 13.98 -4.64 -20.65
N ARG A 339 12.65 -4.63 -20.67
CA ARG A 339 11.78 -4.66 -19.47
C ARG A 339 11.76 -6.00 -18.75
N LYS A 340 11.88 -7.09 -19.52
CA LYS A 340 11.60 -8.45 -19.02
C LYS A 340 12.31 -8.83 -17.72
N PRO A 341 13.63 -8.59 -17.53
CA PRO A 341 14.30 -8.99 -16.28
C PRO A 341 13.74 -8.30 -15.03
N TYR A 342 13.31 -7.05 -15.16
CA TYR A 342 12.74 -6.28 -14.06
C TYR A 342 11.29 -6.68 -13.80
N ILE A 343 10.52 -7.01 -14.84
CA ILE A 343 9.16 -7.55 -14.71
C ILE A 343 9.21 -8.88 -13.98
N ASP A 344 10.07 -9.81 -14.41
CA ASP A 344 10.21 -11.14 -13.80
C ASP A 344 10.60 -11.01 -12.31
N ALA A 345 11.50 -10.10 -11.96
CA ALA A 345 11.91 -9.83 -10.59
C ALA A 345 10.75 -9.24 -9.74
N ALA A 346 10.00 -8.28 -10.28
CA ALA A 346 8.85 -7.70 -9.60
C ALA A 346 7.71 -8.72 -9.42
N GLU A 347 7.43 -9.55 -10.43
CA GLU A 347 6.45 -10.63 -10.35
C GLU A 347 6.86 -11.67 -9.29
N HIS A 348 8.14 -12.04 -9.23
CA HIS A 348 8.66 -12.94 -8.21
C HIS A 348 8.42 -12.38 -6.81
N LEU A 349 8.81 -11.12 -6.55
CA LEU A 349 8.61 -10.47 -5.26
C LEU A 349 7.13 -10.38 -4.87
N ILE A 350 6.24 -10.01 -5.78
CA ILE A 350 4.79 -9.99 -5.51
C ILE A 350 4.26 -11.40 -5.25
N SER A 351 4.81 -12.42 -5.91
CA SER A 351 4.38 -13.81 -5.67
C SER A 351 4.68 -14.27 -4.24
N ILE A 352 5.84 -13.94 -3.70
CA ILE A 352 6.21 -14.26 -2.30
C ILE A 352 5.52 -13.34 -1.29
N HIS A 353 5.19 -12.10 -1.68
CA HIS A 353 4.43 -11.16 -0.84
C HIS A 353 3.00 -11.65 -0.54
N ARG A 354 2.43 -12.50 -1.40
CA ARG A 354 1.06 -13.02 -1.24
C ARG A 354 0.80 -13.69 0.12
N CYS A 355 1.82 -14.23 0.79
CA CYS A 355 1.68 -14.77 2.15
C CYS A 355 1.35 -13.72 3.21
N LEU A 356 1.58 -12.44 2.92
CA LEU A 356 1.29 -11.30 3.81
C LEU A 356 0.00 -10.58 3.42
N GLU A 357 -0.78 -11.11 2.50
CA GLU A 357 -1.94 -10.42 1.92
C GLU A 357 -3.27 -11.08 2.31
N GLN A 358 -4.27 -10.26 2.54
CA GLN A 358 -5.66 -10.67 2.76
C GLN A 358 -6.39 -10.92 1.43
N GLN A 359 -6.08 -12.02 0.75
CA GLN A 359 -6.52 -12.26 -0.63
C GLN A 359 -7.95 -12.79 -0.76
N ILE A 360 -8.48 -13.45 0.26
CA ILE A 360 -9.71 -14.26 0.17
C ILE A 360 -10.80 -13.81 1.13
N ILE A 361 -10.53 -12.87 2.01
CA ILE A 361 -11.49 -12.40 3.01
C ILE A 361 -12.63 -11.65 2.31
N PRO A 362 -13.90 -12.06 2.49
CA PRO A 362 -15.04 -11.41 1.85
C PRO A 362 -15.50 -10.18 2.65
N ASP A 363 -14.58 -9.28 2.96
CA ASP A 363 -14.82 -8.08 3.77
C ASP A 363 -14.02 -6.92 3.20
N CYS A 364 -14.71 -5.89 2.74
CA CYS A 364 -14.13 -4.68 2.14
C CYS A 364 -13.09 -3.98 3.01
N ARG A 365 -13.13 -4.17 4.32
CA ARG A 365 -12.18 -3.54 5.26
C ARG A 365 -10.82 -4.23 5.25
N MET A 366 -10.78 -5.47 4.77
CA MET A 366 -9.60 -6.35 4.87
C MET A 366 -9.12 -6.83 3.49
N ARG A 367 -10.02 -7.02 2.53
CA ARG A 367 -9.68 -7.55 1.20
C ARG A 367 -8.62 -6.68 0.51
N GLY A 368 -7.51 -7.30 0.12
CA GLY A 368 -6.36 -6.62 -0.48
C GLY A 368 -5.44 -5.90 0.50
N ALA A 369 -5.79 -5.84 1.81
CA ALA A 369 -4.91 -5.31 2.84
C ALA A 369 -3.71 -6.22 3.07
N THR A 370 -2.60 -5.66 3.53
CA THR A 370 -1.39 -6.39 3.86
C THR A 370 -1.19 -6.49 5.36
N HIS A 371 -0.42 -7.48 5.80
CA HIS A 371 0.03 -7.63 7.17
C HIS A 371 1.43 -7.04 7.32
N ARG A 372 1.62 -6.19 8.29
CA ARG A 372 2.95 -5.85 8.75
C ARG A 372 3.52 -7.05 9.53
N PHE A 373 4.34 -7.83 8.86
CA PHE A 373 4.87 -9.08 9.41
C PHE A 373 5.58 -8.89 10.76
N TRP A 374 6.38 -7.83 10.86
CA TRP A 374 7.12 -7.50 12.09
C TRP A 374 6.20 -7.17 13.26
N GLU A 375 5.33 -6.17 13.09
CA GLU A 375 4.43 -5.73 14.15
C GLU A 375 3.35 -6.77 14.45
N ALA A 376 2.86 -7.50 13.45
CA ALA A 376 1.89 -8.55 13.66
C ALA A 376 2.43 -9.65 14.56
N GLN A 377 3.68 -10.09 14.36
CA GLN A 377 4.32 -11.06 15.25
C GLN A 377 4.50 -10.50 16.66
N TYR A 378 5.00 -9.28 16.77
CA TYR A 378 5.26 -8.63 18.03
C TYR A 378 3.98 -8.38 18.82
N ASP A 379 2.96 -7.83 18.17
CA ASP A 379 1.70 -7.48 18.80
C ASP A 379 0.91 -8.71 19.25
N VAL A 380 0.87 -9.76 18.45
CA VAL A 380 0.22 -11.03 18.82
C VAL A 380 0.84 -11.62 20.09
N MET A 381 2.16 -11.56 20.21
CA MET A 381 2.87 -12.19 21.32
C MET A 381 2.94 -11.35 22.58
N ILE A 382 3.07 -10.05 22.47
CA ILE A 382 3.36 -9.16 23.61
C ILE A 382 2.11 -8.37 24.00
N ARG A 383 1.42 -7.76 23.05
CA ARG A 383 0.28 -6.88 23.34
C ARG A 383 -1.06 -7.57 23.22
N GLY A 384 -1.11 -8.73 22.55
CA GLY A 384 -2.32 -9.45 22.27
C GLY A 384 -3.26 -8.71 21.32
N ASN A 385 -2.81 -7.68 20.64
CA ASN A 385 -3.47 -7.12 19.48
C ASN A 385 -3.19 -8.00 18.28
N MET A 386 -4.22 -8.27 17.52
CA MET A 386 -4.12 -9.37 16.62
C MET A 386 -3.66 -8.99 15.25
N MET A 387 -3.80 -7.77 14.81
CA MET A 387 -3.49 -7.51 13.41
C MET A 387 -3.37 -6.03 13.11
N ASN A 388 -2.22 -5.59 12.73
CA ASN A 388 -2.02 -4.35 11.99
C ASN A 388 -2.36 -4.59 10.52
N SER A 389 -3.65 -4.68 10.21
CA SER A 389 -4.14 -4.80 8.84
C SER A 389 -5.59 -4.28 8.79
N PRO A 390 -5.92 -3.36 7.87
CA PRO A 390 -5.00 -2.64 6.99
C PRO A 390 -4.10 -1.66 7.73
N HIS A 391 -2.99 -1.29 7.10
CA HIS A 391 -2.08 -0.24 7.58
C HIS A 391 -1.52 0.58 6.40
N GLY A 392 -0.88 1.72 6.68
CA GLY A 392 -0.46 2.66 5.64
C GLY A 392 0.48 2.10 4.57
N TRP A 393 1.30 1.11 4.91
CA TRP A 393 2.22 0.48 3.96
C TRP A 393 1.52 -0.38 2.90
N THR A 394 0.29 -0.80 3.13
CA THR A 394 -0.56 -1.45 2.12
C THR A 394 -0.58 -0.65 0.80
N SER A 395 -0.44 0.67 0.85
CA SER A 395 -0.40 1.53 -0.34
C SER A 395 0.80 1.26 -1.26
N TRP A 396 1.93 0.78 -0.75
CA TRP A 396 3.10 0.48 -1.57
C TRP A 396 2.86 -0.73 -2.47
N LYS A 397 2.19 -1.75 -1.97
CA LYS A 397 1.75 -2.88 -2.79
C LYS A 397 0.85 -2.41 -3.94
N ASN A 398 -0.04 -1.45 -3.68
CA ASN A 398 -0.92 -0.88 -4.70
C ASN A 398 -0.15 -0.31 -5.90
N TYR A 399 0.97 0.39 -5.65
CA TYR A 399 1.84 0.85 -6.74
C TYR A 399 2.49 -0.31 -7.49
N ALA A 400 3.02 -1.31 -6.77
CA ALA A 400 3.68 -2.45 -7.38
C ALA A 400 2.76 -3.24 -8.32
N THR A 401 1.55 -3.57 -7.87
CA THR A 401 0.58 -4.32 -8.67
C THR A 401 0.05 -3.50 -9.84
N TYR A 402 -0.14 -2.18 -9.68
CA TYR A 402 -0.55 -1.32 -10.78
C TYR A 402 0.53 -1.21 -11.87
N TYR A 403 1.80 -1.06 -11.50
CA TYR A 403 2.88 -1.05 -12.48
C TYR A 403 3.01 -2.39 -13.20
N LEU A 404 2.85 -3.52 -12.51
CA LEU A 404 2.81 -4.84 -13.14
C LEU A 404 1.64 -4.96 -14.12
N TYR A 405 0.45 -4.44 -13.79
CA TYR A 405 -0.66 -4.40 -14.74
C TYR A 405 -0.32 -3.60 -15.99
N LEU A 406 0.25 -2.41 -15.83
CA LEU A 406 0.66 -1.56 -16.98
C LEU A 406 1.71 -2.23 -17.86
N LEU A 407 2.59 -3.03 -17.29
CA LEU A 407 3.68 -3.71 -17.99
C LEU A 407 3.25 -5.02 -18.67
N THR A 408 2.30 -5.74 -18.08
CA THR A 408 1.95 -7.11 -18.49
C THR A 408 0.56 -7.25 -19.07
N GLY A 409 -0.36 -6.32 -18.76
CA GLY A 409 -1.78 -6.43 -19.10
C GLY A 409 -2.54 -7.54 -18.35
N LYS A 410 -1.94 -8.17 -17.35
CA LYS A 410 -2.57 -9.26 -16.60
C LYS A 410 -3.65 -8.72 -15.65
N GLU A 411 -4.90 -9.10 -15.88
CA GLU A 411 -6.07 -8.66 -15.10
C GLU A 411 -5.99 -9.00 -13.61
N GLU A 412 -5.23 -10.02 -13.24
CA GLU A 412 -5.01 -10.37 -11.83
C GLU A 412 -4.34 -9.22 -11.06
N TYR A 413 -3.38 -8.50 -11.66
CA TYR A 413 -2.74 -7.35 -11.04
C TYR A 413 -3.67 -6.14 -10.95
N LEU A 414 -4.53 -5.94 -11.94
CA LEU A 414 -5.56 -4.91 -11.84
C LEU A 414 -6.53 -5.20 -10.71
N ARG A 415 -6.96 -6.46 -10.57
CA ARG A 415 -7.83 -6.89 -9.48
C ARG A 415 -7.17 -6.65 -8.12
N ASP A 416 -5.91 -7.08 -7.95
CA ASP A 416 -5.14 -6.85 -6.74
C ASP A 416 -5.01 -5.36 -6.43
N THR A 417 -4.77 -4.53 -7.44
CA THR A 417 -4.70 -3.07 -7.31
C THR A 417 -6.03 -2.49 -6.80
N VAL A 418 -7.15 -2.91 -7.37
CA VAL A 418 -8.49 -2.43 -6.98
C VAL A 418 -8.83 -2.84 -5.54
N ASP A 419 -8.56 -4.09 -5.17
CA ASP A 419 -8.82 -4.59 -3.82
C ASP A 419 -7.92 -3.87 -2.78
N THR A 420 -6.64 -3.70 -3.09
CA THR A 420 -5.67 -2.98 -2.23
C THR A 420 -6.04 -1.51 -2.07
N LEU A 421 -6.39 -0.82 -3.17
CA LEU A 421 -6.86 0.57 -3.11
C LEU A 421 -8.12 0.68 -2.27
N GLY A 422 -9.06 -0.26 -2.43
CA GLY A 422 -10.26 -0.35 -1.62
C GLY A 422 -9.95 -0.43 -0.12
N ALA A 423 -9.01 -1.29 0.27
CA ALA A 423 -8.56 -1.41 1.66
C ALA A 423 -7.91 -0.10 2.17
N CYS A 424 -7.04 0.53 1.38
CA CYS A 424 -6.45 1.83 1.72
C CYS A 424 -7.51 2.90 1.93
N MET A 425 -8.54 2.92 1.10
CA MET A 425 -9.65 3.89 1.22
C MET A 425 -10.48 3.71 2.49
N GLN A 426 -10.47 2.54 3.12
CA GLN A 426 -11.11 2.36 4.43
C GLN A 426 -10.40 3.12 5.56
N MET A 427 -9.14 3.48 5.36
CA MET A 427 -8.35 4.25 6.33
C MET A 427 -8.53 5.78 6.20
N ILE A 428 -9.30 6.25 5.22
CA ILE A 428 -9.53 7.68 4.98
C ILE A 428 -10.95 8.05 5.39
N ASP A 429 -11.07 9.00 6.32
CA ASP A 429 -12.35 9.54 6.77
C ASP A 429 -13.04 10.41 5.70
N GLU A 430 -14.31 10.72 5.92
CA GLU A 430 -15.09 11.59 5.02
C GLU A 430 -14.54 13.02 4.87
N ASN A 431 -13.72 13.46 5.80
CA ASN A 431 -13.02 14.76 5.76
C ASN A 431 -11.59 14.65 5.23
N GLY A 432 -11.20 13.52 4.65
CA GLY A 432 -9.86 13.30 4.11
C GLY A 432 -8.76 13.02 5.13
N THR A 433 -9.09 12.84 6.42
CA THR A 433 -8.10 12.47 7.43
C THR A 433 -7.69 11.01 7.26
N LEU A 434 -6.39 10.77 7.13
CA LEU A 434 -5.83 9.42 7.14
C LEU A 434 -5.77 8.89 8.58
N ARG A 435 -6.32 7.71 8.78
CA ARG A 435 -6.23 6.93 10.00
C ARG A 435 -5.20 5.83 9.81
N TRP A 436 -4.13 5.90 10.56
CA TRP A 436 -3.14 4.84 10.61
C TRP A 436 -3.61 3.77 11.62
N ALA A 437 -3.58 2.51 11.22
CA ALA A 437 -3.95 1.40 12.08
C ALA A 437 -2.80 0.98 13.01
#